data_0544dae3a8a735b7601319491a08b978
#
_entry.id   0544dae3a8a735b7601319491a08b978
#
_cell.length_a   1.000
_cell.length_b   1.000
_cell.length_c   1.000
_cell.angle_alpha   90.00
_cell.angle_beta   90.00
_cell.angle_gamma   90.00
#
_symmetry.space_group_name_H-M   'P 1'
#
loop_
_entity.id
_entity.type
_entity.pdbx_description
1 polymer ?
#
loop_
_entity_poly.entity_id
_entity_poly.type
_entity_poly.pdbx_seq_one_letter_code
_entity_poly.pdbx_strand_id
1 'polypeptide(L)'
;MERTAGGQAIVMGVILILIGTIYLAVELIPRHLLDIDVAHYGWPLFVIVPGLVLIGVAGATPEASGLCVPGGIVIMAGLVLLFTNIFNLFATATYTWALVAPGGVGLGMWLQGLITDKPALRLSGSRTLGASFILFLLSALFFESIVHVSGILFPLLVRLLLPVLMIVVGVIVMVRRTMPTPTR
;
A
#
# COMPACT_ATOMS: atom_id res chain seq x y z
N MET A 1 -6.11 27.55 -24.55
CA MET A 1 -6.87 26.61 -23.72
C MET A 1 -7.19 25.27 -24.37
N GLU A 2 -6.93 25.05 -25.65
CA GLU A 2 -7.26 23.79 -26.37
C GLU A 2 -6.22 22.65 -26.20
N ARG A 3 -4.99 22.92 -25.79
CA ARG A 3 -3.95 21.86 -25.65
C ARG A 3 -4.16 20.89 -24.49
N THR A 4 -4.92 21.26 -23.47
CA THR A 4 -5.17 20.41 -22.30
C THR A 4 -6.26 19.35 -22.55
N ALA A 5 -7.24 19.64 -23.40
CA ALA A 5 -8.32 18.70 -23.73
C ALA A 5 -7.81 17.49 -24.53
N GLY A 6 -6.84 17.68 -25.44
CA GLY A 6 -6.25 16.59 -26.21
C GLY A 6 -5.45 15.59 -25.36
N GLY A 7 -4.69 16.08 -24.37
CA GLY A 7 -3.93 15.23 -23.46
C GLY A 7 -4.83 14.35 -22.57
N GLN A 8 -5.90 14.91 -22.04
CA GLN A 8 -6.86 14.16 -21.21
C GLN A 8 -7.60 13.07 -22.02
N ALA A 9 -7.97 13.37 -23.27
CA ALA A 9 -8.60 12.38 -24.15
C ALA A 9 -7.68 11.22 -24.49
N ILE A 10 -6.38 11.50 -24.72
CA ILE A 10 -5.37 10.45 -24.98
C ILE A 10 -5.19 9.57 -23.74
N VAL A 11 -5.06 10.15 -22.54
CA VAL A 11 -4.93 9.40 -21.29
C VAL A 11 -6.15 8.51 -21.06
N MET A 12 -7.36 9.05 -21.24
CA MET A 12 -8.60 8.27 -21.10
C MET A 12 -8.66 7.14 -22.12
N GLY A 13 -8.25 7.39 -23.37
CA GLY A 13 -8.16 6.38 -24.42
C GLY A 13 -7.18 5.26 -24.08
N VAL A 14 -6.01 5.59 -23.58
CA VAL A 14 -5.00 4.60 -23.14
C VAL A 14 -5.52 3.76 -21.98
N ILE A 15 -6.19 4.38 -20.99
CA ILE A 15 -6.80 3.65 -19.87
C ILE A 15 -7.85 2.65 -20.38
N LEU A 16 -8.74 3.09 -21.27
CA LEU A 16 -9.78 2.21 -21.82
C LEU A 16 -9.18 1.07 -22.65
N ILE A 17 -8.15 1.34 -23.45
CA ILE A 17 -7.46 0.31 -24.23
C ILE A 17 -6.79 -0.70 -23.30
N LEU A 18 -6.10 -0.25 -22.25
CA LEU A 18 -5.46 -1.14 -21.28
C LEU A 18 -6.49 -2.03 -20.56
N ILE A 19 -7.57 -1.45 -20.06
CA ILE A 19 -8.63 -2.20 -19.40
C ILE A 19 -9.25 -3.21 -20.38
N GLY A 20 -9.57 -2.78 -21.60
CA GLY A 20 -10.13 -3.65 -22.63
C GLY A 20 -9.18 -4.78 -23.02
N THR A 21 -7.88 -4.50 -23.17
CA THR A 21 -6.86 -5.50 -23.52
C THR A 21 -6.70 -6.53 -22.40
N ILE A 22 -6.67 -6.09 -21.15
CA ILE A 22 -6.59 -6.99 -19.99
C ILE A 22 -7.84 -7.87 -19.91
N TYR A 23 -9.03 -7.28 -20.07
CA TYR A 23 -10.27 -8.04 -20.08
C TYR A 23 -10.30 -9.09 -21.19
N LEU A 24 -9.91 -8.69 -22.41
CA LEU A 24 -9.83 -9.59 -23.55
C LEU A 24 -8.81 -10.71 -23.35
N ALA A 25 -7.64 -10.38 -22.79
CA ALA A 25 -6.61 -11.37 -22.47
C ALA A 25 -7.11 -12.41 -21.46
N VAL A 26 -7.82 -11.99 -20.41
CA VAL A 26 -8.43 -12.90 -19.42
C VAL A 26 -9.50 -13.78 -20.04
N GLU A 27 -10.32 -13.25 -20.94
CA GLU A 27 -11.39 -14.00 -21.61
C GLU A 27 -10.85 -15.00 -22.64
N LEU A 28 -9.76 -14.65 -23.33
CA LEU A 28 -9.13 -15.52 -24.35
C LEU A 28 -8.29 -16.65 -23.76
N ILE A 29 -7.91 -16.61 -22.48
CA ILE A 29 -7.19 -17.69 -21.84
C ILE A 29 -8.17 -18.84 -21.58
N PRO A 30 -7.96 -20.02 -22.19
CA PRO A 30 -8.84 -21.14 -21.99
C PRO A 30 -8.84 -21.56 -20.52
N ARG A 31 -10.02 -21.56 -19.90
CA ARG A 31 -10.20 -21.82 -18.44
C ARG A 31 -9.66 -23.18 -17.99
N HIS A 32 -9.50 -24.13 -18.92
CA HIS A 32 -8.94 -25.46 -18.65
C HIS A 32 -7.39 -25.51 -18.58
N LEU A 33 -6.70 -24.42 -18.97
CA LEU A 33 -5.24 -24.34 -18.88
C LEU A 33 -4.76 -23.77 -17.53
N LEU A 34 -5.65 -23.14 -16.79
CA LEU A 34 -5.37 -22.60 -15.46
C LEU A 34 -6.37 -23.24 -14.50
N ASP A 35 -5.93 -24.24 -13.75
CA ASP A 35 -6.65 -24.79 -12.58
C ASP A 35 -6.81 -23.74 -11.47
N ILE A 36 -6.48 -22.48 -11.80
CA ILE A 36 -6.56 -21.31 -10.95
C ILE A 36 -7.78 -20.50 -11.41
N ASP A 37 -8.71 -20.26 -10.51
CA ASP A 37 -9.84 -19.36 -10.76
C ASP A 37 -9.32 -17.91 -10.93
N VAL A 38 -8.94 -17.58 -12.17
CA VAL A 38 -8.39 -16.25 -12.53
C VAL A 38 -9.37 -15.14 -12.19
N ALA A 39 -10.68 -15.40 -12.25
CA ALA A 39 -11.69 -14.43 -11.89
C ALA A 39 -11.66 -14.16 -10.38
N HIS A 40 -11.49 -15.21 -9.58
CA HIS A 40 -11.42 -15.12 -8.14
C HIS A 40 -10.13 -14.46 -7.65
N TYR A 41 -8.98 -14.82 -8.22
CA TYR A 41 -7.68 -14.31 -7.76
C TYR A 41 -7.22 -13.05 -8.51
N GLY A 42 -7.76 -12.79 -9.70
CA GLY A 42 -7.28 -11.71 -10.57
C GLY A 42 -7.98 -10.36 -10.41
N TRP A 43 -9.17 -10.32 -9.78
CA TRP A 43 -9.92 -9.06 -9.67
C TRP A 43 -9.16 -7.91 -8.97
N PRO A 44 -8.24 -8.14 -7.98
CA PRO A 44 -7.50 -7.03 -7.38
C PRO A 44 -6.54 -6.34 -8.37
N LEU A 45 -6.17 -7.01 -9.46
CA LEU A 45 -5.36 -6.40 -10.53
C LEU A 45 -6.09 -5.22 -11.19
N PHE A 46 -7.43 -5.28 -11.29
CA PHE A 46 -8.22 -4.15 -11.79
C PHE A 46 -8.11 -2.91 -10.89
N VAL A 47 -7.74 -3.08 -9.62
CA VAL A 47 -7.45 -1.97 -8.71
C VAL A 47 -6.02 -1.49 -8.88
N ILE A 48 -5.06 -2.38 -9.10
CA ILE A 48 -3.63 -2.02 -9.27
C ILE A 48 -3.42 -1.24 -10.58
N VAL A 49 -4.05 -1.65 -11.68
CA VAL A 49 -3.83 -1.07 -13.01
C VAL A 49 -4.10 0.44 -13.06
N PRO A 50 -5.24 0.98 -12.57
CA PRO A 50 -5.46 2.42 -12.50
C PRO A 50 -4.37 3.15 -11.70
N GLY A 51 -3.89 2.55 -10.61
CA GLY A 51 -2.79 3.12 -9.82
C GLY A 51 -1.49 3.22 -10.62
N LEU A 52 -1.14 2.17 -11.38
CA LEU A 52 0.02 2.18 -12.28
C LEU A 52 -0.12 3.23 -13.40
N VAL A 53 -1.32 3.39 -13.96
CA VAL A 53 -1.61 4.41 -14.95
C VAL A 53 -1.39 5.82 -14.38
N LEU A 54 -1.87 6.10 -13.16
CA LEU A 54 -1.65 7.39 -12.49
C LEU A 54 -0.15 7.68 -12.31
N ILE A 55 0.63 6.67 -11.91
CA ILE A 55 2.10 6.83 -11.77
C ILE A 55 2.75 7.00 -13.14
N GLY A 56 2.31 6.28 -14.16
CA GLY A 56 2.81 6.42 -15.54
C GLY A 56 2.58 7.84 -16.08
N VAL A 57 1.40 8.39 -15.87
CA VAL A 57 1.07 9.79 -16.25
C VAL A 57 1.93 10.78 -15.46
N ALA A 58 2.11 10.54 -14.16
CA ALA A 58 2.97 11.38 -13.33
C ALA A 58 4.44 11.39 -13.79
N GLY A 59 4.93 10.24 -14.30
CA GLY A 59 6.29 10.12 -14.85
C GLY A 59 6.45 10.77 -16.22
N ALA A 60 5.39 10.72 -17.04
CA ALA A 60 5.40 11.31 -18.38
C ALA A 60 5.25 12.84 -18.38
N THR A 61 4.63 13.43 -17.34
CA THR A 61 4.29 14.84 -17.26
C THR A 61 4.74 15.43 -15.92
N PRO A 62 5.80 16.23 -15.86
CA PRO A 62 6.33 16.77 -14.60
C PRO A 62 5.29 17.56 -13.78
N GLU A 63 4.37 18.26 -14.46
CA GLU A 63 3.29 19.03 -13.85
C GLU A 63 2.26 18.11 -13.15
N ALA A 64 2.14 16.87 -13.61
CA ALA A 64 1.23 15.85 -13.03
C ALA A 64 1.91 14.97 -11.97
N SER A 65 3.14 15.29 -11.54
CA SER A 65 3.89 14.48 -10.56
C SER A 65 3.14 14.23 -9.25
N GLY A 66 2.19 15.11 -8.89
CA GLY A 66 1.31 14.94 -7.73
C GLY A 66 0.40 13.70 -7.81
N LEU A 67 0.16 13.15 -9.03
CA LEU A 67 -0.62 11.93 -9.22
C LEU A 67 0.06 10.68 -8.65
N CYS A 68 1.36 10.76 -8.32
CA CYS A 68 2.06 9.67 -7.62
C CYS A 68 1.41 9.31 -6.29
N VAL A 69 0.88 10.30 -5.55
CA VAL A 69 0.28 10.05 -4.24
C VAL A 69 -1.03 9.25 -4.36
N PRO A 70 -2.06 9.70 -5.10
CA PRO A 70 -3.25 8.88 -5.32
C PRO A 70 -2.92 7.57 -6.02
N GLY A 71 -1.99 7.54 -6.98
CA GLY A 71 -1.53 6.30 -7.62
C GLY A 71 -0.92 5.32 -6.61
N GLY A 72 -0.09 5.80 -5.68
CA GLY A 72 0.49 5.00 -4.61
C GLY A 72 -0.56 4.40 -3.67
N ILE A 73 -1.60 5.18 -3.32
CA ILE A 73 -2.70 4.70 -2.47
C ILE A 73 -3.47 3.58 -3.19
N VAL A 74 -3.80 3.78 -4.46
CA VAL A 74 -4.54 2.79 -5.26
C VAL A 74 -3.73 1.50 -5.45
N ILE A 75 -2.42 1.60 -5.72
CA ILE A 75 -1.53 0.43 -5.81
C ILE A 75 -1.47 -0.32 -4.49
N MET A 76 -1.26 0.38 -3.37
CA MET A 76 -1.21 -0.26 -2.05
C MET A 76 -2.54 -0.92 -1.69
N ALA A 77 -3.67 -0.31 -2.01
CA ALA A 77 -4.99 -0.93 -1.86
C ALA A 77 -5.08 -2.22 -2.67
N GLY A 78 -4.73 -2.17 -3.95
CA GLY A 78 -4.74 -3.35 -4.81
C GLY A 78 -3.80 -4.46 -4.36
N LEU A 79 -2.60 -4.12 -3.88
CA LEU A 79 -1.64 -5.10 -3.32
C LEU A 79 -2.16 -5.76 -2.04
N VAL A 80 -2.74 -4.98 -1.13
CA VAL A 80 -3.37 -5.51 0.09
C VAL A 80 -4.54 -6.42 -0.26
N LEU A 81 -5.41 -6.00 -1.20
CA LEU A 81 -6.51 -6.82 -1.68
C LEU A 81 -6.02 -8.11 -2.34
N LEU A 82 -4.98 -8.04 -3.16
CA LEU A 82 -4.39 -9.22 -3.80
C LEU A 82 -3.85 -10.19 -2.75
N PHE A 83 -3.10 -9.70 -1.77
CA PHE A 83 -2.55 -10.52 -0.69
C PHE A 83 -3.66 -11.16 0.14
N THR A 84 -4.63 -10.37 0.60
CA THR A 84 -5.75 -10.89 1.42
C THR A 84 -6.63 -11.87 0.65
N ASN A 85 -6.76 -11.70 -0.67
CA ASN A 85 -7.51 -12.60 -1.53
C ASN A 85 -6.79 -13.93 -1.74
N ILE A 86 -5.48 -13.91 -2.06
CA ILE A 86 -4.68 -15.13 -2.27
C ILE A 86 -4.64 -16.01 -1.01
N PHE A 87 -4.47 -15.39 0.15
CA PHE A 87 -4.35 -16.10 1.43
C PHE A 87 -5.69 -16.26 2.17
N ASN A 88 -6.79 -15.80 1.58
CA ASN A 88 -8.13 -15.80 2.19
C ASN A 88 -8.16 -15.11 3.57
N LEU A 89 -7.45 -14.00 3.69
CA LEU A 89 -7.24 -13.25 4.93
C LEU A 89 -8.07 -11.96 4.99
N PHE A 90 -9.29 -11.93 4.46
CA PHE A 90 -10.12 -10.72 4.45
C PHE A 90 -10.44 -10.17 5.84
N ALA A 91 -10.47 -11.02 6.86
CA ALA A 91 -10.63 -10.58 8.25
C ALA A 91 -9.53 -9.61 8.68
N THR A 92 -8.32 -9.73 8.12
CA THR A 92 -7.18 -8.84 8.42
C THR A 92 -7.37 -7.42 7.90
N ALA A 93 -8.41 -7.15 7.09
CA ALA A 93 -8.74 -5.81 6.61
C ALA A 93 -8.92 -4.81 7.77
N THR A 94 -9.29 -5.30 8.96
CA THR A 94 -9.42 -4.51 10.20
C THR A 94 -8.16 -3.70 10.54
N TYR A 95 -6.98 -4.18 10.17
CA TYR A 95 -5.70 -3.52 10.46
C TYR A 95 -4.83 -3.25 9.23
N THR A 96 -5.13 -3.86 8.07
CA THR A 96 -4.35 -3.64 6.83
C THR A 96 -4.59 -2.25 6.22
N TRP A 97 -5.62 -1.52 6.66
CA TRP A 97 -5.85 -0.12 6.27
C TRP A 97 -4.64 0.78 6.55
N ALA A 98 -3.85 0.44 7.59
CA ALA A 98 -2.63 1.17 7.92
C ALA A 98 -1.55 1.08 6.82
N LEU A 99 -1.56 0.02 6.00
CA LEU A 99 -0.70 -0.08 4.83
C LEU A 99 -1.29 0.70 3.64
N VAL A 100 -2.62 0.72 3.50
CA VAL A 100 -3.28 1.37 2.36
C VAL A 100 -3.19 2.89 2.46
N ALA A 101 -3.68 3.48 3.55
CA ALA A 101 -3.76 4.94 3.67
C ALA A 101 -2.37 5.57 3.88
N PRO A 102 -1.69 5.46 5.03
CA PRO A 102 -0.39 6.11 5.19
C PRO A 102 0.70 5.43 4.35
N GLY A 103 0.64 4.09 4.14
CA GLY A 103 1.61 3.38 3.32
C GLY A 103 1.54 3.78 1.85
N GLY A 104 0.34 3.89 1.29
CA GLY A 104 0.14 4.34 -0.08
C GLY A 104 0.59 5.78 -0.30
N VAL A 105 0.32 6.68 0.66
CA VAL A 105 0.85 8.06 0.63
C VAL A 105 2.38 8.04 0.65
N GLY A 106 2.98 7.24 1.55
CA GLY A 106 4.43 7.12 1.63
C GLY A 106 5.07 6.59 0.34
N LEU A 107 4.45 5.58 -0.28
CA LEU A 107 4.87 5.04 -1.58
C LEU A 107 4.77 6.11 -2.68
N GLY A 108 3.64 6.82 -2.75
CA GLY A 108 3.43 7.87 -3.73
C GLY A 108 4.43 9.02 -3.59
N MET A 109 4.69 9.49 -2.37
CA MET A 109 5.69 10.52 -2.11
C MET A 109 7.10 10.06 -2.47
N TRP A 110 7.44 8.80 -2.18
CA TRP A 110 8.73 8.23 -2.51
C TRP A 110 8.93 8.15 -4.03
N LEU A 111 7.92 7.66 -4.77
CA LEU A 111 7.92 7.62 -6.23
C LEU A 111 7.97 9.03 -6.83
N GLN A 112 7.18 9.98 -6.32
CA GLN A 112 7.22 11.37 -6.74
C GLN A 112 8.63 11.95 -6.56
N GLY A 113 9.27 11.67 -5.44
CA GLY A 113 10.63 12.11 -5.17
C GLY A 113 11.67 11.49 -6.11
N LEU A 114 11.43 10.26 -6.64
CA LEU A 114 12.25 9.65 -7.68
C LEU A 114 12.06 10.35 -9.03
N ILE A 115 10.80 10.58 -9.44
CA ILE A 115 10.45 11.19 -10.72
C ILE A 115 10.91 12.66 -10.79
N THR A 116 10.77 13.41 -9.70
CA THR A 116 11.11 14.84 -9.65
C THR A 116 12.51 15.12 -9.14
N ASP A 117 13.30 14.09 -8.86
CA ASP A 117 14.65 14.18 -8.28
C ASP A 117 14.74 15.03 -7.01
N LYS A 118 13.73 14.91 -6.14
CA LYS A 118 13.65 15.62 -4.86
C LYS A 118 13.99 14.70 -3.68
N PRO A 119 15.21 14.78 -3.12
CA PRO A 119 15.62 13.89 -2.03
C PRO A 119 14.79 14.06 -0.75
N ALA A 120 14.27 15.27 -0.51
CA ALA A 120 13.37 15.51 0.63
C ALA A 120 12.08 14.71 0.56
N LEU A 121 11.48 14.57 -0.64
CA LEU A 121 10.28 13.75 -0.85
C LEU A 121 10.58 12.26 -0.69
N ARG A 122 11.73 11.78 -1.19
CA ARG A 122 12.17 10.38 -1.00
C ARG A 122 12.31 10.05 0.48
N LEU A 123 12.97 10.92 1.25
CA LEU A 123 13.17 10.73 2.67
C LEU A 123 11.85 10.78 3.45
N SER A 124 10.98 11.73 3.11
CA SER A 124 9.64 11.84 3.73
C SER A 124 8.80 10.61 3.40
N GLY A 125 8.76 10.20 2.13
CA GLY A 125 8.03 9.01 1.69
C GLY A 125 8.50 7.73 2.38
N SER A 126 9.82 7.51 2.48
CA SER A 126 10.37 6.33 3.17
C SER A 126 10.07 6.33 4.68
N ARG A 127 10.08 7.50 5.33
CA ARG A 127 9.69 7.63 6.74
C ARG A 127 8.21 7.33 6.95
N THR A 128 7.35 7.83 6.05
CA THR A 128 5.91 7.55 6.09
C THR A 128 5.62 6.08 5.85
N LEU A 129 6.31 5.42 4.90
CA LEU A 129 6.24 3.96 4.72
C LEU A 129 6.65 3.20 5.98
N GLY A 130 7.77 3.59 6.60
CA GLY A 130 8.23 2.97 7.85
C GLY A 130 7.22 3.15 8.99
N ALA A 131 6.67 4.35 9.15
CA ALA A 131 5.63 4.64 10.15
C ALA A 131 4.35 3.82 9.88
N SER A 132 3.94 3.70 8.63
CA SER A 132 2.81 2.87 8.21
C SER A 132 3.02 1.41 8.58
N PHE A 133 4.20 0.87 8.31
CA PHE A 133 4.53 -0.51 8.66
C PHE A 133 4.54 -0.76 10.18
N ILE A 134 5.08 0.18 10.95
CA ILE A 134 5.01 0.11 12.42
C ILE A 134 3.56 0.17 12.90
N LEU A 135 2.75 1.08 12.35
CA LEU A 135 1.33 1.18 12.68
C LEU A 135 0.58 -0.11 12.34
N PHE A 136 0.86 -0.69 11.18
CA PHE A 136 0.31 -1.98 10.78
C PHE A 136 0.66 -3.09 11.78
N LEU A 137 1.94 -3.21 12.17
CA LEU A 137 2.36 -4.22 13.13
C LEU A 137 1.70 -4.04 14.50
N LEU A 138 1.63 -2.79 14.99
CA LEU A 138 0.97 -2.49 16.26
C LEU A 138 -0.53 -2.81 16.21
N SER A 139 -1.20 -2.43 15.11
CA SER A 139 -2.62 -2.75 14.91
C SER A 139 -2.84 -4.26 14.78
N ALA A 140 -2.01 -4.95 14.01
CA ALA A 140 -2.08 -6.41 13.86
C ALA A 140 -1.90 -7.11 15.22
N LEU A 141 -0.88 -6.73 16.00
CA LEU A 141 -0.66 -7.27 17.34
C LEU A 141 -1.86 -7.03 18.25
N PHE A 142 -2.43 -5.82 18.22
CA PHE A 142 -3.59 -5.47 19.02
C PHE A 142 -4.81 -6.32 18.63
N PHE A 143 -5.18 -6.33 17.36
CA PHE A 143 -6.37 -7.03 16.89
C PHE A 143 -6.25 -8.55 17.00
N GLU A 144 -5.08 -9.11 16.75
CA GLU A 144 -4.86 -10.56 16.90
C GLU A 144 -4.78 -11.00 18.37
N SER A 145 -4.21 -10.16 19.26
CA SER A 145 -4.05 -10.52 20.67
C SER A 145 -5.36 -10.37 21.47
N ILE A 146 -6.18 -9.37 21.15
CA ILE A 146 -7.38 -9.03 21.92
C ILE A 146 -8.63 -9.55 21.24
N VAL A 147 -8.78 -9.33 19.93
CA VAL A 147 -10.02 -9.60 19.20
C VAL A 147 -9.99 -10.98 18.51
N HIS A 148 -8.78 -11.53 18.26
CA HIS A 148 -8.57 -12.81 17.55
C HIS A 148 -9.25 -12.83 16.17
N VAL A 149 -9.05 -11.76 15.39
CA VAL A 149 -9.78 -11.45 14.16
C VAL A 149 -9.57 -12.50 13.06
N SER A 150 -8.35 -12.99 12.88
CA SER A 150 -8.04 -13.90 11.77
C SER A 150 -8.35 -15.37 12.09
N GLY A 151 -8.56 -15.72 13.37
CA GLY A 151 -8.72 -17.10 13.80
C GLY A 151 -7.47 -17.98 13.55
N ILE A 152 -6.41 -17.40 12.98
CA ILE A 152 -5.13 -18.06 12.84
C ILE A 152 -4.54 -18.10 14.24
N LEU A 153 -4.47 -19.30 14.81
CA LEU A 153 -3.77 -19.58 16.05
C LEU A 153 -2.29 -19.25 15.87
N PHE A 154 -1.97 -17.95 15.92
CA PHE A 154 -0.59 -17.56 16.15
C PHE A 154 -0.19 -18.10 17.53
N PRO A 155 0.89 -18.91 17.61
CA PRO A 155 1.26 -19.58 18.83
C PRO A 155 1.53 -18.56 19.95
N LEU A 156 1.56 -19.04 21.17
CA LEU A 156 1.85 -18.35 22.43
C LEU A 156 2.82 -17.16 22.33
N LEU A 157 3.75 -17.23 21.37
CA LEU A 157 4.73 -16.18 21.03
C LEU A 157 4.09 -14.82 20.71
N VAL A 158 3.00 -14.77 19.94
CA VAL A 158 2.36 -13.47 19.57
C VAL A 158 1.58 -12.91 20.75
N ARG A 159 0.96 -13.77 21.57
CA ARG A 159 0.28 -13.34 22.81
C ARG A 159 1.24 -12.71 23.83
N LEU A 160 2.49 -13.19 23.85
CA LEU A 160 3.54 -12.65 24.74
C LEU A 160 4.26 -11.45 24.12
N LEU A 161 4.29 -11.35 22.79
CA LEU A 161 5.06 -10.33 22.09
C LEU A 161 4.48 -8.92 22.29
N LEU A 162 3.17 -8.77 22.33
CA LEU A 162 2.51 -7.48 22.57
C LEU A 162 2.84 -6.93 23.97
N PRO A 163 2.60 -7.66 25.09
CA PRO A 163 2.91 -7.14 26.42
C PRO A 163 4.42 -6.91 26.61
N VAL A 164 5.27 -7.77 26.06
CA VAL A 164 6.73 -7.58 26.09
C VAL A 164 7.15 -6.31 25.32
N LEU A 165 6.59 -6.09 24.14
CA LEU A 165 6.84 -4.89 23.34
C LEU A 165 6.38 -3.63 24.06
N MET A 166 5.21 -3.65 24.71
CA MET A 166 4.72 -2.53 25.50
C MET A 166 5.64 -2.23 26.69
N ILE A 167 6.13 -3.26 27.39
CA ILE A 167 7.06 -3.11 28.49
C ILE A 167 8.38 -2.49 27.97
N VAL A 168 8.95 -3.02 26.89
CA VAL A 168 10.19 -2.53 26.29
C VAL A 168 10.07 -1.07 25.85
N VAL A 169 8.97 -0.72 25.17
CA VAL A 169 8.72 0.67 24.77
C VAL A 169 8.54 1.57 25.98
N GLY A 170 7.81 1.12 27.00
CA GLY A 170 7.63 1.85 28.26
C GLY A 170 8.96 2.13 28.96
N VAL A 171 9.85 1.12 29.03
CA VAL A 171 11.20 1.25 29.61
C VAL A 171 12.06 2.21 28.78
N ILE A 172 12.04 2.11 27.44
CA ILE A 172 12.79 3.02 26.56
C ILE A 172 12.35 4.47 26.74
N VAL A 173 11.02 4.72 26.80
CA VAL A 173 10.49 6.07 27.00
C VAL A 173 10.88 6.61 28.36
N MET A 174 10.82 5.77 29.40
CA MET A 174 11.23 6.14 30.77
C MET A 174 12.71 6.49 30.83
N VAL A 175 13.59 5.65 30.28
CA VAL A 175 15.04 5.88 30.26
C VAL A 175 15.42 7.12 29.45
N ARG A 176 14.76 7.38 28.32
CA ARG A 176 15.00 8.60 27.52
C ARG A 176 14.61 9.89 28.26
N ARG A 177 13.63 9.86 29.15
CA ARG A 177 13.22 11.01 29.95
C ARG A 177 14.13 11.25 31.18
N THR A 178 14.81 10.21 31.66
CA THR A 178 15.72 10.31 32.81
C THR A 178 17.13 10.70 32.42
N MET A 179 17.50 10.68 31.14
CA MET A 179 18.80 11.18 30.70
C MET A 179 18.76 12.72 30.62
N PRO A 180 19.59 13.43 31.42
CA PRO A 180 19.69 14.88 31.34
C PRO A 180 20.23 15.26 29.97
N THR A 181 19.55 16.20 29.27
CA THR A 181 20.08 16.81 28.06
C THR A 181 21.41 17.46 28.40
N PRO A 182 22.52 17.18 27.67
CA PRO A 182 23.75 17.91 27.86
C PRO A 182 23.49 19.37 27.55
N THR A 183 23.56 20.22 28.56
CA THR A 183 23.54 21.68 28.41
C THR A 183 24.76 22.07 27.58
N ARG A 184 24.52 22.60 26.37
CA ARG A 184 25.52 23.31 25.57
C ARG A 184 25.64 24.74 26.05
#